data_db60305ee7f62a55f71f5ce664fa21ba
#
_entry.id   db60305ee7f62a55f71f5ce664fa21ba
#
_cell.length_a   1.000
_cell.length_b   1.000
_cell.length_c   1.000
_cell.angle_alpha   90.00
_cell.angle_beta   90.00
_cell.angle_gamma   90.00
#
_symmetry.space_group_name_H-M   'P 1'
#
loop_
_entity.id
_entity.type
_entity.pdbx_description
1 polymer ?
#
loop_
_entity_poly.entity_id
_entity_poly.type
_entity_poly.pdbx_seq_one_letter_code
_entity_poly.pdbx_strand_id
1 'polypeptide(L)'
;MLRASELFEFPESLPFGAIFRPELAPWEWLPLIKEALGEYVYKGSRTEKPCGLHIEGDVYIHPTVKLPPFGLIQGPAYIGEGCELRPGILIRGNLIAGKDCVLGNSCEFKNSLLLDGVQVPHFSYVGDSILG
;
A
#
# COMPACT_ATOMS: atom_id res chain seq x y z
N MET A 1 -23.34 0.22 -15.69
CA MET A 1 -22.10 0.92 -15.32
C MET A 1 -21.06 -0.09 -14.85
N LEU A 2 -19.80 0.13 -15.17
CA LEU A 2 -18.70 -0.73 -14.75
C LEU A 2 -18.58 -0.73 -13.22
N ARG A 3 -18.48 -1.91 -12.62
CA ARG A 3 -18.30 -2.08 -11.18
C ARG A 3 -16.89 -2.57 -10.87
N ALA A 4 -16.38 -2.21 -9.71
CA ALA A 4 -15.06 -2.63 -9.27
C ALA A 4 -14.90 -4.16 -9.29
N SER A 5 -15.97 -4.89 -8.92
CA SER A 5 -15.97 -6.36 -8.92
C SER A 5 -15.75 -6.98 -10.31
N GLU A 6 -15.95 -6.22 -11.38
CA GLU A 6 -15.70 -6.70 -12.72
C GLU A 6 -14.22 -6.68 -13.11
N LEU A 7 -13.43 -5.89 -12.37
CA LEU A 7 -11.99 -5.76 -12.61
C LEU A 7 -11.13 -6.35 -11.48
N PHE A 8 -11.62 -6.27 -10.24
CA PHE A 8 -10.83 -6.62 -9.06
C PHE A 8 -11.62 -7.50 -8.11
N GLU A 9 -10.90 -8.41 -7.48
CA GLU A 9 -11.38 -9.12 -6.30
C GLU A 9 -10.67 -8.52 -5.10
N PHE A 10 -11.42 -7.90 -4.18
CA PHE A 10 -10.80 -7.29 -3.00
C PHE A 10 -10.32 -8.39 -2.06
N PRO A 11 -9.02 -8.42 -1.70
CA PRO A 11 -8.47 -9.54 -0.95
C PRO A 11 -8.88 -9.54 0.51
N GLU A 12 -9.07 -10.74 1.06
CA GLU A 12 -9.36 -10.93 2.48
C GLU A 12 -8.18 -10.57 3.37
N SER A 13 -6.98 -10.54 2.81
CA SER A 13 -5.76 -10.17 3.54
C SER A 13 -5.77 -8.72 4.03
N LEU A 14 -6.56 -7.85 3.38
CA LEU A 14 -6.68 -6.44 3.76
C LEU A 14 -7.88 -6.21 4.67
N PRO A 15 -7.70 -5.42 5.75
CA PRO A 15 -8.78 -5.17 6.72
C PRO A 15 -9.73 -4.06 6.29
N PHE A 16 -9.86 -3.78 5.00
CA PHE A 16 -10.64 -2.66 4.47
C PHE A 16 -11.82 -3.07 3.62
N GLY A 17 -12.22 -4.35 3.64
CA GLY A 17 -13.26 -4.88 2.77
C GLY A 17 -14.61 -4.20 2.89
N ALA A 18 -14.94 -3.67 4.07
CA ALA A 18 -16.20 -2.96 4.28
C ALA A 18 -16.23 -1.58 3.60
N ILE A 19 -15.07 -1.02 3.29
CA ILE A 19 -14.94 0.31 2.68
C ILE A 19 -14.90 0.19 1.15
N PHE A 20 -14.10 -0.73 0.63
CA PHE A 20 -13.93 -0.92 -0.81
C PHE A 20 -15.00 -1.87 -1.35
N ARG A 21 -16.20 -1.33 -1.48
CA ARG A 21 -17.37 -2.16 -1.87
C ARG A 21 -17.31 -2.54 -3.35
N PRO A 22 -17.63 -3.80 -3.67
CA PRO A 22 -17.50 -4.32 -5.03
C PRO A 22 -18.47 -3.72 -6.05
N GLU A 23 -19.62 -3.20 -5.60
CA GLU A 23 -20.62 -2.60 -6.48
C GLU A 23 -20.30 -1.19 -6.93
N LEU A 24 -19.29 -0.52 -6.32
CA LEU A 24 -18.87 0.81 -6.71
C LEU A 24 -18.15 0.78 -8.06
N ALA A 25 -18.14 1.92 -8.76
CA ALA A 25 -17.29 2.06 -9.94
C ALA A 25 -15.81 2.00 -9.49
N PRO A 26 -14.90 1.43 -10.30
CA PRO A 26 -13.50 1.27 -9.88
C PRO A 26 -12.83 2.58 -9.44
N TRP A 27 -13.10 3.67 -10.15
CA TRP A 27 -12.52 4.97 -9.81
C TRP A 27 -13.05 5.56 -8.51
N GLU A 28 -14.19 5.10 -8.01
CA GLU A 28 -14.73 5.53 -6.71
C GLU A 28 -13.90 4.98 -5.54
N TRP A 29 -13.09 3.97 -5.79
CA TRP A 29 -12.18 3.44 -4.77
C TRP A 29 -11.03 4.39 -4.45
N LEU A 30 -10.62 5.24 -5.40
CA LEU A 30 -9.47 6.11 -5.19
C LEU A 30 -9.63 7.07 -4.00
N PRO A 31 -10.73 7.83 -3.88
CA PRO A 31 -10.89 8.70 -2.71
C PRO A 31 -11.07 7.93 -1.41
N LEU A 32 -11.47 6.66 -1.47
CA LEU A 32 -11.65 5.82 -0.27
C LEU A 32 -10.33 5.39 0.36
N ILE A 33 -9.21 5.45 -0.36
CA ILE A 33 -7.90 5.10 0.19
C ILE A 33 -7.58 5.99 1.40
N LYS A 34 -7.73 7.29 1.24
CA LYS A 34 -7.49 8.26 2.31
C LYS A 34 -8.43 8.03 3.49
N GLU A 35 -9.70 7.78 3.21
CA GLU A 35 -10.71 7.53 4.22
C GLU A 35 -10.39 6.25 5.02
N ALA A 36 -10.07 5.17 4.33
CA ALA A 36 -9.73 3.90 4.96
C ALA A 36 -8.53 4.05 5.89
N LEU A 37 -7.49 4.71 5.43
CA LEU A 37 -6.27 4.93 6.22
C LEU A 37 -6.50 5.90 7.38
N GLY A 38 -7.41 6.85 7.22
CA GLY A 38 -7.78 7.79 8.29
C GLY A 38 -8.55 7.14 9.43
N GLU A 39 -9.29 6.08 9.15
CA GLU A 39 -10.07 5.33 10.15
C GLU A 39 -9.31 4.15 10.75
N TYR A 40 -8.21 3.74 10.12
CA TYR A 40 -7.45 2.57 10.55
C TYR A 40 -6.77 2.80 11.90
N VAL A 41 -6.79 1.78 12.76
CA VAL A 41 -6.10 1.83 14.05
C VAL A 41 -4.74 1.16 13.87
N TYR A 42 -3.68 1.96 13.94
CA TYR A 42 -2.30 1.52 13.70
C TYR A 42 -1.73 0.81 14.92
N LYS A 43 -1.99 -0.50 15.02
CA LYS A 43 -1.50 -1.35 16.10
C LYS A 43 -0.74 -2.55 15.53
N GLY A 44 0.24 -3.04 16.27
CA GLY A 44 1.00 -4.22 15.88
C GLY A 44 1.94 -4.00 14.72
N SER A 45 2.23 -2.75 14.40
CA SER A 45 3.17 -2.44 13.34
C SER A 45 4.59 -2.80 13.75
N ARG A 46 5.39 -3.19 12.76
CA ARG A 46 6.82 -3.37 12.94
C ARG A 46 7.47 -2.03 13.32
N THR A 47 8.27 -2.02 14.37
CA THR A 47 8.99 -0.82 14.83
C THR A 47 10.47 -0.84 14.47
N GLU A 48 11.04 -2.03 14.31
CA GLU A 48 12.44 -2.16 13.94
C GLU A 48 12.63 -1.90 12.45
N LYS A 49 13.64 -1.10 12.12
CA LYS A 49 13.95 -0.74 10.75
C LYS A 49 15.43 -0.44 10.56
N PRO A 50 15.96 -0.57 9.34
CA PRO A 50 17.30 -0.07 9.04
C PRO A 50 17.40 1.44 9.28
N CYS A 51 18.56 1.91 9.73
CA CYS A 51 18.73 3.33 10.09
C CYS A 51 18.62 4.27 8.89
N GLY A 52 18.87 3.77 7.69
CA GLY A 52 18.76 4.58 6.46
C GLY A 52 17.33 4.69 5.92
N LEU A 53 16.39 3.96 6.50
CA LEU A 53 14.99 4.06 6.12
C LEU A 53 14.30 5.03 7.07
N HIS A 54 13.75 6.11 6.51
CA HIS A 54 13.01 7.11 7.26
C HIS A 54 11.51 6.85 7.15
N ILE A 55 10.81 6.87 8.29
CA ILE A 55 9.37 6.65 8.34
C ILE A 55 8.75 7.84 9.08
N GLU A 56 7.77 8.48 8.44
CA GLU A 56 7.06 9.63 8.98
C GLU A 56 5.55 9.38 8.99
N GLY A 57 4.86 9.83 10.03
CA GLY A 57 3.41 9.75 10.13
C GLY A 57 2.90 8.35 10.45
N ASP A 58 1.63 8.13 10.16
CA ASP A 58 0.94 6.89 10.48
C ASP A 58 1.24 5.82 9.44
N VAL A 59 2.08 4.86 9.79
CA VAL A 59 2.48 3.78 8.90
C VAL A 59 2.34 2.44 9.63
N TYR A 60 1.56 1.54 9.03
CA TYR A 60 1.53 0.16 9.47
C TYR A 60 2.43 -0.67 8.56
N ILE A 61 3.36 -1.40 9.16
CA ILE A 61 4.23 -2.34 8.45
C ILE A 61 4.08 -3.70 9.14
N HIS A 62 3.61 -4.68 8.39
CA HIS A 62 3.48 -6.05 8.92
C HIS A 62 4.85 -6.57 9.33
N PRO A 63 4.97 -7.35 10.43
CA PRO A 63 6.25 -7.87 10.89
C PRO A 63 7.06 -8.70 9.87
N THR A 64 6.39 -9.29 8.89
CA THR A 64 7.04 -10.11 7.86
C THR A 64 7.61 -9.32 6.69
N VAL A 65 7.35 -8.02 6.63
CA VAL A 65 7.79 -7.18 5.50
C VAL A 65 9.31 -7.10 5.44
N LYS A 66 9.85 -7.25 4.23
CA LYS A 66 11.28 -7.10 3.99
C LYS A 66 11.57 -5.63 3.68
N LEU A 67 12.28 -4.95 4.59
CA LEU A 67 12.57 -3.54 4.50
C LEU A 67 13.90 -3.28 3.78
N PRO A 68 14.01 -2.14 3.05
CA PRO A 68 15.25 -1.78 2.37
C PRO A 68 16.21 -1.08 3.32
N PRO A 69 17.51 -1.03 2.97
CA PRO A 69 18.49 -0.33 3.80
C PRO A 69 18.34 1.19 3.79
N PHE A 70 17.69 1.78 2.78
CA PHE A 70 17.43 3.22 2.71
C PHE A 70 16.16 3.51 1.89
N GLY A 71 15.54 4.63 2.20
CA GLY A 71 14.33 5.09 1.54
C GLY A 71 13.54 6.02 2.45
N LEU A 72 12.36 6.41 2.00
CA LEU A 72 11.44 7.27 2.75
C LEU A 72 10.02 6.76 2.63
N ILE A 73 9.37 6.57 3.76
CA ILE A 73 7.94 6.23 3.82
C ILE A 73 7.22 7.34 4.59
N GLN A 74 6.40 8.09 3.88
CA GLN A 74 5.51 9.08 4.45
C GLN A 74 4.11 8.50 4.54
N GLY A 75 3.54 8.50 5.74
CA GLY A 75 2.17 8.03 5.94
C GLY A 75 1.12 9.06 5.48
N PRO A 76 -0.16 8.64 5.50
CA PRO A 76 -0.60 7.35 6.00
C PRO A 76 -0.33 6.21 5.00
N ALA A 77 0.04 5.04 5.51
CA ALA A 77 0.32 3.88 4.67
C ALA A 77 0.06 2.57 5.42
N TYR A 78 -0.34 1.57 4.67
CA TYR A 78 -0.51 0.20 5.15
C TYR A 78 0.28 -0.74 4.26
N ILE A 79 1.26 -1.42 4.83
CA ILE A 79 2.12 -2.36 4.12
C ILE A 79 1.85 -3.77 4.66
N GLY A 80 1.23 -4.61 3.84
CA GLY A 80 0.72 -5.91 4.24
C GLY A 80 1.76 -7.01 4.36
N GLU A 81 1.28 -8.17 4.81
CA GLU A 81 2.09 -9.36 5.05
C GLU A 81 2.92 -9.75 3.81
N GLY A 82 4.18 -10.09 4.04
CA GLY A 82 5.05 -10.64 3.00
C GLY A 82 5.52 -9.66 1.94
N CYS A 83 5.19 -8.37 2.05
CA CYS A 83 5.67 -7.38 1.10
C CYS A 83 7.18 -7.22 1.15
N GLU A 84 7.75 -6.86 0.02
CA GLU A 84 9.16 -6.51 -0.10
C GLU A 84 9.28 -5.10 -0.63
N LEU A 85 9.96 -4.23 0.13
CA LEU A 85 10.27 -2.87 -0.28
C LEU A 85 11.77 -2.80 -0.60
N ARG A 86 12.10 -2.35 -1.79
CA ARG A 86 13.48 -2.36 -2.27
C ARG A 86 14.16 -1.01 -2.11
N PRO A 87 15.51 -0.99 -2.16
CA PRO A 87 16.28 0.23 -1.90
C PRO A 87 15.86 1.43 -2.73
N GLY A 88 15.82 2.60 -2.08
CA GLY A 88 15.43 3.84 -2.73
C GLY A 88 13.93 4.07 -2.83
N ILE A 89 13.12 3.25 -2.16
CA ILE A 89 11.67 3.41 -2.16
C ILE A 89 11.27 4.81 -1.66
N LEU A 90 10.26 5.39 -2.30
CA LEU A 90 9.63 6.63 -1.87
C LEU A 90 8.12 6.44 -1.83
N ILE A 91 7.55 6.45 -0.63
CA ILE A 91 6.09 6.40 -0.45
C ILE A 91 5.65 7.77 0.06
N ARG A 92 4.73 8.40 -0.69
CA ARG A 92 4.27 9.77 -0.43
C ARG A 92 2.85 9.82 0.14
N GLY A 93 2.50 8.84 0.95
CA GLY A 93 1.20 8.83 1.62
C GLY A 93 0.08 8.19 0.82
N ASN A 94 -0.96 7.84 1.56
CA ASN A 94 -2.17 7.20 1.04
C ASN A 94 -1.88 5.96 0.20
N LEU A 95 -1.03 5.08 0.73
CA LEU A 95 -0.72 3.79 0.10
C LEU A 95 -1.29 2.63 0.91
N ILE A 96 -2.00 1.75 0.23
CA ILE A 96 -2.39 0.46 0.78
C ILE A 96 -1.77 -0.61 -0.11
N ALA A 97 -0.93 -1.46 0.47
CA ALA A 97 -0.36 -2.61 -0.22
C ALA A 97 -0.84 -3.89 0.45
N GLY A 98 -1.41 -4.78 -0.34
CA GLY A 98 -1.88 -6.07 0.13
C GLY A 98 -0.75 -7.06 0.39
N LYS A 99 -1.09 -8.34 0.42
CA LYS A 99 -0.15 -9.40 0.72
C LYS A 99 0.83 -9.65 -0.44
N ASP A 100 2.09 -9.90 -0.10
CA ASP A 100 3.13 -10.33 -1.05
C ASP A 100 3.37 -9.40 -2.24
N CYS A 101 3.22 -8.10 -2.03
CA CYS A 101 3.58 -7.12 -3.05
C CYS A 101 5.08 -6.88 -3.07
N VAL A 102 5.63 -6.58 -4.25
CA VAL A 102 7.02 -6.15 -4.41
C VAL A 102 7.03 -4.72 -4.92
N LEU A 103 7.57 -3.81 -4.11
CA LEU A 103 7.75 -2.42 -4.47
C LEU A 103 9.22 -2.23 -4.84
N GLY A 104 9.47 -2.09 -6.14
CA GLY A 104 10.80 -2.18 -6.72
C GLY A 104 11.75 -1.03 -6.38
N ASN A 105 13.01 -1.19 -6.78
CA ASN A 105 14.08 -0.23 -6.50
C ASN A 105 13.73 1.16 -7.03
N SER A 106 13.91 2.18 -6.20
CA SER A 106 13.74 3.60 -6.56
C SER A 106 12.36 3.91 -7.16
N CYS A 107 11.34 3.14 -6.78
CA CYS A 107 9.97 3.42 -7.17
C CYS A 107 9.36 4.47 -6.26
N GLU A 108 8.41 5.21 -6.82
CA GLU A 108 7.64 6.21 -6.08
C GLU A 108 6.16 5.83 -6.10
N PHE A 109 5.52 5.92 -4.93
CA PHE A 109 4.09 5.58 -4.76
C PHE A 109 3.35 6.73 -4.08
N LYS A 110 2.16 7.03 -4.57
CA LYS A 110 1.30 8.06 -4.00
C LYS A 110 -0.16 7.72 -4.29
N ASN A 111 -1.00 7.78 -3.24
CA ASN A 111 -2.45 7.59 -3.37
C ASN A 111 -2.80 6.41 -4.26
N SER A 112 -2.41 5.22 -3.82
CA SER A 112 -2.59 4.00 -4.62
C SER A 112 -3.00 2.81 -3.76
N LEU A 113 -3.72 1.90 -4.39
CA LEU A 113 -4.15 0.64 -3.80
C LEU A 113 -3.54 -0.49 -4.61
N LEU A 114 -2.64 -1.24 -3.98
CA LEU A 114 -2.04 -2.44 -4.55
C LEU A 114 -2.70 -3.65 -3.91
N LEU A 115 -3.37 -4.46 -4.71
CA LEU A 115 -3.98 -5.68 -4.23
C LEU A 115 -2.92 -6.77 -4.05
N ASP A 116 -3.33 -7.98 -3.65
CA ASP A 116 -2.36 -9.04 -3.37
C ASP A 116 -1.47 -9.38 -4.56
N GLY A 117 -0.19 -9.62 -4.31
CA GLY A 117 0.74 -10.13 -5.29
C GLY A 117 1.20 -9.14 -6.37
N VAL A 118 0.92 -7.86 -6.20
CA VAL A 118 1.32 -6.84 -7.19
C VAL A 118 2.84 -6.67 -7.15
N GLN A 119 3.47 -6.72 -8.33
CA GLN A 119 4.90 -6.49 -8.48
C GLN A 119 5.15 -5.26 -9.33
N VAL A 120 5.82 -4.27 -8.77
CA VAL A 120 6.17 -3.04 -9.47
C VAL A 120 7.67 -3.04 -9.73
N PRO A 121 8.09 -3.04 -11.01
CA PRO A 121 9.52 -3.08 -11.34
C PRO A 121 10.22 -1.78 -10.95
N HIS A 122 11.58 -1.82 -10.95
CA HIS A 122 12.39 -0.67 -10.58
C HIS A 122 12.10 0.58 -11.41
N PHE A 123 12.36 1.75 -10.84
CA PHE A 123 12.24 3.07 -11.47
C PHE A 123 10.84 3.37 -12.01
N SER A 124 9.80 2.91 -11.33
CA SER A 124 8.41 3.17 -11.71
C SER A 124 7.77 4.19 -10.79
N TYR A 125 6.84 4.95 -11.34
CA TYR A 125 5.95 5.78 -10.56
C TYR A 125 4.54 5.23 -10.61
N VAL A 126 3.91 5.07 -9.44
CA VAL A 126 2.52 4.64 -9.32
C VAL A 126 1.78 5.69 -8.50
N GLY A 127 0.86 6.39 -9.14
CA GLY A 127 0.07 7.41 -8.47
C GLY A 127 -1.38 7.36 -8.91
N ASP A 128 -2.28 7.66 -7.97
CA ASP A 128 -3.72 7.71 -8.21
C ASP A 128 -4.21 6.47 -8.97
N SER A 129 -3.78 5.30 -8.52
CA SER A 129 -3.95 4.04 -9.25
C SER A 129 -4.42 2.91 -8.36
N ILE A 130 -5.07 1.94 -8.99
CA ILE A 130 -5.41 0.66 -8.38
C ILE A 130 -4.79 -0.43 -9.26
N LEU A 131 -3.93 -1.24 -8.65
CA LEU A 131 -3.26 -2.35 -9.34
C LEU A 131 -3.73 -3.67 -8.73
N GLY A 132 -4.04 -4.60 -9.60
CA GLY A 132 -4.48 -5.93 -9.16
C GLY A 132 -4.15 -7.03 -10.14
#